data_e7ea9eba96c03503e57bad38738d3364
#
_entry.id   e7ea9eba96c03503e57bad38738d3364
#
_cell.length_a   1.000
_cell.length_b   1.000
_cell.length_c   1.000
_cell.angle_alpha   90.00
_cell.angle_beta   90.00
_cell.angle_gamma   90.00
#
_symmetry.space_group_name_H-M   'P 1'
#
loop_
_entity.id
_entity.type
_entity.pdbx_description
1 polymer ?
#
loop_
_entity_poly.entity_id
_entity_poly.type
_entity_poly.pdbx_seq_one_letter_code
_entity_poly.pdbx_strand_id
1 'polypeptide(L)'
;HFFGDSADDEEMRGVSACMTMFRRSVIETGKIRFRSEREYFSEDTIFNLDFCLLAKKAVIDPGCYYHYCQNEASFSHAYRPDRFHLTEVLANVLKEYAGRYGIEKETQERIRRMVWVSLMECVKQEVRRIGEVPRKTVKKQIESYCGSELVKDAVNGLDAGKFGTAQRIFLWAVKGQRTEAVILLAW
;
A
#
# COMPACT_ATOMS: atom_id res chain seq x y z
N HIS A 1 -0.86 -13.15 -9.42
CA HIS A 1 -1.45 -12.66 -8.16
C HIS A 1 -1.13 -11.20 -7.81
N PHE A 2 0.05 -10.66 -8.13
CA PHE A 2 0.33 -9.23 -7.96
C PHE A 2 -0.58 -8.33 -8.81
N PHE A 3 -1.02 -8.83 -9.94
CA PHE A 3 -1.76 -8.08 -10.96
C PHE A 3 -3.05 -8.79 -11.42
N GLY A 4 -3.60 -9.74 -10.66
CA GLY A 4 -4.83 -10.46 -11.03
C GLY A 4 -6.11 -9.76 -10.61
N ASP A 5 -7.26 -10.24 -11.09
CA ASP A 5 -8.58 -9.61 -10.95
C ASP A 5 -9.19 -9.65 -9.55
N SER A 6 -8.66 -10.48 -8.65
CA SER A 6 -9.20 -10.60 -7.30
C SER A 6 -8.58 -9.55 -6.40
N ALA A 7 -9.43 -8.74 -5.84
CA ALA A 7 -9.10 -7.59 -5.02
C ALA A 7 -9.43 -7.85 -3.53
N ASP A 8 -9.46 -9.12 -3.10
CA ASP A 8 -9.74 -9.48 -1.72
C ASP A 8 -8.54 -9.15 -0.82
N ASP A 9 -8.79 -8.57 0.35
CA ASP A 9 -7.77 -8.13 1.30
C ASP A 9 -6.82 -9.26 1.74
N GLU A 10 -7.25 -10.53 1.65
CA GLU A 10 -6.42 -11.69 1.96
C GLU A 10 -5.30 -11.93 0.95
N GLU A 11 -5.47 -11.56 -0.32
CA GLU A 11 -4.43 -11.72 -1.35
C GLU A 11 -3.30 -10.69 -1.25
N MET A 12 -3.55 -9.55 -0.63
CA MET A 12 -2.50 -8.54 -0.34
C MET A 12 -1.48 -9.02 0.69
N ARG A 13 -1.78 -10.07 1.47
CA ARG A 13 -0.87 -10.63 2.48
C ARG A 13 0.32 -11.38 1.89
N GLY A 14 0.28 -11.74 0.61
CA GLY A 14 1.37 -12.44 -0.08
C GLY A 14 2.52 -11.57 -0.56
N VAL A 15 2.61 -10.31 -0.11
CA VAL A 15 3.60 -9.35 -0.61
C VAL A 15 4.93 -9.42 0.15
N SER A 16 4.94 -10.01 1.35
CA SER A 16 6.15 -10.11 2.16
C SER A 16 7.16 -11.12 1.58
N ALA A 17 8.40 -10.71 1.44
CA ALA A 17 9.50 -11.60 1.08
C ALA A 17 9.84 -12.60 2.20
N CYS A 18 9.49 -12.29 3.46
CA CYS A 18 9.82 -13.12 4.63
C CYS A 18 9.15 -14.49 4.63
N MET A 19 8.02 -14.66 3.95
CA MET A 19 7.29 -15.93 3.85
C MET A 19 7.53 -16.66 2.51
N THR A 20 8.58 -16.30 1.80
CA THR A 20 8.82 -16.82 0.45
C THR A 20 10.21 -17.41 0.32
N MET A 21 10.30 -18.57 -0.32
CA MET A 21 11.57 -19.17 -0.72
C MET A 21 11.84 -18.86 -2.19
N PHE A 22 12.95 -18.20 -2.45
CA PHE A 22 13.35 -17.77 -3.77
C PHE A 22 14.44 -18.66 -4.37
N ARG A 23 14.30 -19.03 -5.64
CA ARG A 23 15.36 -19.75 -6.36
C ARG A 23 16.52 -18.79 -6.63
N ARG A 24 17.68 -19.05 -5.99
CA ARG A 24 18.89 -18.21 -6.10
C ARG A 24 19.33 -17.95 -7.55
N SER A 25 19.26 -18.96 -8.43
CA SER A 25 19.65 -18.78 -9.83
C SER A 25 18.81 -17.70 -10.57
N VAL A 26 17.51 -17.55 -10.24
CA VAL A 26 16.65 -16.50 -10.80
C VAL A 26 17.11 -15.12 -10.30
N ILE A 27 17.40 -15.00 -9.00
CA ILE A 27 17.89 -13.77 -8.39
C ILE A 27 19.20 -13.33 -9.04
N GLU A 28 20.17 -14.24 -9.15
CA GLU A 28 21.51 -13.92 -9.67
C GLU A 28 21.46 -13.61 -11.18
N THR A 29 20.74 -14.40 -11.96
CA THR A 29 20.59 -14.17 -13.42
C THR A 29 19.86 -12.86 -13.68
N GLY A 30 18.80 -12.57 -12.92
CA GLY A 30 18.02 -11.34 -13.04
C GLY A 30 18.66 -10.13 -12.37
N LYS A 31 19.79 -10.32 -11.65
CA LYS A 31 20.43 -9.28 -10.85
C LYS A 31 19.47 -8.58 -9.89
N ILE A 32 18.49 -9.35 -9.37
CA ILE A 32 17.45 -8.84 -8.48
C ILE A 32 18.08 -8.53 -7.11
N ARG A 33 17.81 -7.35 -6.58
CA ARG A 33 18.28 -6.92 -5.25
C ARG A 33 17.19 -6.13 -4.56
N PHE A 34 17.14 -6.22 -3.23
CA PHE A 34 16.29 -5.35 -2.43
C PHE A 34 16.70 -3.89 -2.65
N ARG A 35 15.72 -3.03 -2.77
CA ARG A 35 15.90 -1.58 -2.78
C ARG A 35 15.97 -1.06 -1.35
N SER A 36 16.40 0.18 -1.17
CA SER A 36 16.46 0.79 0.16
C SER A 36 15.03 1.05 0.70
N GLU A 37 14.73 0.57 1.89
CA GLU A 37 13.46 0.87 2.60
C GLU A 37 13.29 2.36 2.94
N ARG A 38 14.37 3.15 2.85
CA ARG A 38 14.35 4.60 3.04
C ARG A 38 13.84 5.34 1.81
N GLU A 39 13.97 4.73 0.65
CA GLU A 39 13.59 5.31 -0.65
C GLU A 39 12.28 4.71 -1.17
N TYR A 40 11.98 3.49 -0.77
CA TYR A 40 10.81 2.74 -1.25
C TYR A 40 10.02 2.16 -0.08
N PHE A 41 8.77 2.56 0.03
CA PHE A 41 7.86 1.89 0.94
C PHE A 41 7.52 0.51 0.37
N SER A 42 7.64 -0.54 1.22
CA SER A 42 7.40 -1.93 0.80
C SER A 42 8.38 -2.39 -0.31
N GLU A 43 9.68 -2.31 -0.04
CA GLU A 43 10.76 -2.82 -0.89
C GLU A 43 10.57 -4.30 -1.23
N ASP A 44 9.92 -5.05 -0.33
CA ASP A 44 9.47 -6.43 -0.53
C ASP A 44 8.58 -6.58 -1.77
N THR A 45 7.65 -5.65 -1.97
CA THR A 45 6.73 -5.64 -3.12
C THR A 45 7.52 -5.54 -4.42
N ILE A 46 8.49 -4.65 -4.47
CA ILE A 46 9.30 -4.43 -5.68
C ILE A 46 10.19 -5.63 -5.94
N PHE A 47 10.82 -6.18 -4.90
CA PHE A 47 11.66 -7.39 -5.00
C PHE A 47 10.84 -8.59 -5.51
N ASN A 48 9.66 -8.81 -4.92
CA ASN A 48 8.77 -9.89 -5.34
C ASN A 48 8.28 -9.72 -6.79
N LEU A 49 7.99 -8.48 -7.18
CA LEU A 49 7.59 -8.16 -8.55
C LEU A 49 8.71 -8.48 -9.54
N ASP A 50 9.94 -7.99 -9.29
CA ASP A 50 11.11 -8.29 -10.11
C ASP A 50 11.34 -9.81 -10.23
N PHE A 51 11.19 -10.54 -9.12
CA PHE A 51 11.35 -11.99 -9.11
C PHE A 51 10.25 -12.71 -9.90
N CYS A 52 8.98 -12.36 -9.67
CA CYS A 52 7.84 -13.02 -10.31
C CYS A 52 7.82 -12.82 -11.83
N LEU A 53 8.31 -11.69 -12.33
CA LEU A 53 8.43 -11.44 -13.77
C LEU A 53 9.44 -12.37 -14.46
N LEU A 54 10.40 -12.92 -13.74
CA LEU A 54 11.42 -13.85 -14.26
C LEU A 54 11.16 -15.31 -13.88
N ALA A 55 10.36 -15.54 -12.85
CA ALA A 55 10.05 -16.88 -12.37
C ALA A 55 9.05 -17.58 -13.31
N LYS A 56 9.40 -18.79 -13.75
CA LYS A 56 8.55 -19.61 -14.63
C LYS A 56 7.52 -20.45 -13.87
N LYS A 57 7.71 -20.63 -12.58
CA LYS A 57 6.86 -21.50 -11.73
C LYS A 57 6.87 -20.98 -10.31
N ALA A 58 5.69 -20.91 -9.70
CA ALA A 58 5.49 -20.70 -8.27
C ALA A 58 4.70 -21.88 -7.67
N VAL A 59 4.95 -22.16 -6.40
CA VAL A 59 4.22 -23.18 -5.62
C VAL A 59 3.78 -22.50 -4.33
N ILE A 60 2.53 -22.67 -3.96
CA ILE A 60 1.98 -22.24 -2.69
C ILE A 60 1.91 -23.48 -1.78
N ASP A 61 2.54 -23.41 -0.62
CA ASP A 61 2.49 -24.44 0.41
C ASP A 61 1.67 -23.92 1.59
N PRO A 62 0.62 -24.61 2.04
CA PRO A 62 -0.22 -24.18 3.16
C PRO A 62 0.43 -24.40 4.54
N GLY A 63 1.63 -24.97 4.62
CA GLY A 63 2.34 -25.21 5.88
C GLY A 63 2.75 -23.90 6.59
N CYS A 64 2.78 -23.94 7.92
CA CYS A 64 3.19 -22.81 8.76
C CYS A 64 4.68 -22.91 9.06
N TYR A 65 5.50 -22.23 8.27
CA TYR A 65 6.97 -22.29 8.39
C TYR A 65 7.61 -21.01 8.95
N TYR A 66 6.84 -19.95 9.09
CA TYR A 66 7.36 -18.65 9.52
C TYR A 66 6.69 -18.18 10.81
N HIS A 67 7.50 -17.85 11.82
CA HIS A 67 7.04 -17.27 13.08
C HIS A 67 7.15 -15.74 13.01
N TYR A 68 6.02 -15.07 12.96
CA TYR A 68 5.98 -13.62 13.05
C TYR A 68 6.01 -13.18 14.52
N CYS A 69 7.16 -12.71 14.98
CA CYS A 69 7.31 -12.16 16.34
C CYS A 69 6.78 -10.73 16.38
N GLN A 70 5.74 -10.51 17.18
CA GLN A 70 5.26 -9.15 17.42
C GLN A 70 6.22 -8.42 18.36
N ASN A 71 6.66 -7.23 17.96
CA ASN A 71 7.50 -6.36 18.74
C ASN A 71 6.91 -4.95 18.74
N GLU A 72 6.63 -4.40 19.94
CA GLU A 72 6.06 -3.06 20.08
C GLU A 72 6.99 -1.97 19.52
N ALA A 73 8.30 -2.20 19.55
CA ALA A 73 9.31 -1.33 18.93
C ALA A 73 9.48 -1.54 17.42
N SER A 74 8.56 -2.29 16.78
CA SER A 74 8.63 -2.56 15.34
C SER A 74 8.52 -1.28 14.53
N PHE A 75 9.33 -1.20 13.49
CA PHE A 75 9.34 -0.12 12.51
C PHE A 75 7.96 0.15 11.88
N SER A 76 7.12 -0.88 11.83
CA SER A 76 5.74 -0.81 11.29
C SER A 76 4.81 0.05 12.15
N HIS A 77 5.11 0.25 13.44
CA HIS A 77 4.28 1.02 14.37
C HIS A 77 4.78 2.45 14.60
N ALA A 78 6.01 2.75 14.18
CA ALA A 78 6.57 4.09 14.34
C ALA A 78 5.87 5.10 13.43
N TYR A 79 5.71 6.35 13.92
CA TYR A 79 5.26 7.45 13.08
C TYR A 79 6.27 7.73 11.97
N ARG A 80 5.80 7.78 10.74
CA ARG A 80 6.61 8.05 9.54
C ARG A 80 6.05 9.24 8.77
N PRO A 81 6.67 10.42 8.90
CA PRO A 81 6.20 11.63 8.21
C PRO A 81 6.30 11.52 6.67
N ASP A 82 7.19 10.69 6.18
CA ASP A 82 7.44 10.41 4.76
C ASP A 82 6.54 9.33 4.15
N ARG A 83 5.70 8.66 4.97
CA ARG A 83 4.89 7.52 4.53
C ARG A 83 4.03 7.81 3.29
N PHE A 84 3.38 8.97 3.26
CA PHE A 84 2.54 9.34 2.12
C PHE A 84 3.37 9.56 0.85
N HIS A 85 4.50 10.25 0.95
CA HIS A 85 5.43 10.43 -0.16
C HIS A 85 5.94 9.08 -0.69
N LEU A 86 6.33 8.17 0.20
CA LEU A 86 6.78 6.83 -0.21
C LEU A 86 5.65 6.00 -0.86
N THR A 87 4.39 6.25 -0.49
CA THR A 87 3.23 5.67 -1.19
C THR A 87 3.12 6.18 -2.62
N GLU A 88 3.37 7.48 -2.84
CA GLU A 88 3.39 8.08 -4.19
C GLU A 88 4.53 7.47 -5.03
N VAL A 89 5.71 7.31 -4.46
CA VAL A 89 6.86 6.66 -5.10
C VAL A 89 6.50 5.23 -5.52
N LEU A 90 5.95 4.43 -4.60
CA LEU A 90 5.55 3.05 -4.89
C LEU A 90 4.48 2.98 -5.98
N ALA A 91 3.45 3.84 -5.92
CA ALA A 91 2.40 3.87 -6.92
C ALA A 91 2.95 4.18 -8.33
N ASN A 92 3.91 5.11 -8.43
CA ASN A 92 4.56 5.44 -9.69
C ASN A 92 5.40 4.28 -10.22
N VAL A 93 6.16 3.60 -9.35
CA VAL A 93 6.92 2.40 -9.72
C VAL A 93 5.98 1.31 -10.25
N LEU A 94 4.87 1.03 -9.57
CA LEU A 94 3.90 0.02 -10.03
C LEU A 94 3.24 0.40 -11.36
N LYS A 95 2.92 1.68 -11.58
CA LYS A 95 2.41 2.17 -12.87
C LYS A 95 3.45 2.01 -13.99
N GLU A 96 4.72 2.31 -13.71
CA GLU A 96 5.81 2.11 -14.67
C GLU A 96 5.96 0.63 -15.06
N TYR A 97 5.92 -0.28 -14.07
CA TYR A 97 5.95 -1.72 -14.34
C TYR A 97 4.74 -2.15 -15.18
N ALA A 98 3.54 -1.70 -14.81
CA ALA A 98 2.32 -1.99 -15.54
C ALA A 98 2.43 -1.58 -17.02
N GLY A 99 2.90 -0.36 -17.30
CA GLY A 99 3.13 0.14 -18.65
C GLY A 99 4.20 -0.65 -19.41
N ARG A 100 5.29 -0.99 -18.74
CA ARG A 100 6.39 -1.78 -19.34
C ARG A 100 5.93 -3.16 -19.83
N TYR A 101 4.98 -3.78 -19.12
CA TYR A 101 4.50 -5.13 -19.39
C TYR A 101 3.12 -5.17 -20.04
N GLY A 102 2.50 -4.02 -20.36
CA GLY A 102 1.20 -3.93 -21.03
C GLY A 102 0.03 -4.47 -20.21
N ILE A 103 0.10 -4.33 -18.88
CA ILE A 103 -0.87 -4.86 -17.91
C ILE A 103 -1.54 -3.76 -17.08
N GLU A 104 -1.69 -2.56 -17.64
CA GLU A 104 -2.21 -1.40 -16.93
C GLU A 104 -3.64 -1.60 -16.45
N LYS A 105 -4.48 -2.24 -17.27
CA LYS A 105 -5.89 -2.47 -16.95
C LYS A 105 -6.04 -3.40 -15.75
N GLU A 106 -5.29 -4.48 -15.74
CA GLU A 106 -5.30 -5.51 -14.69
C GLU A 106 -4.75 -4.99 -13.36
N THR A 107 -3.86 -4.01 -13.42
CA THR A 107 -3.16 -3.49 -12.23
C THR A 107 -3.78 -2.24 -11.65
N GLN A 108 -4.54 -1.49 -12.44
CA GLN A 108 -5.05 -0.17 -12.06
C GLN A 108 -5.90 -0.22 -10.77
N GLU A 109 -6.82 -1.18 -10.66
CA GLU A 109 -7.67 -1.31 -9.45
C GLU A 109 -6.82 -1.65 -8.22
N ARG A 110 -5.80 -2.51 -8.36
CA ARG A 110 -4.91 -2.88 -7.26
C ARG A 110 -4.05 -1.71 -6.80
N ILE A 111 -3.52 -0.91 -7.72
CA ILE A 111 -2.79 0.31 -7.38
C ILE A 111 -3.71 1.28 -6.64
N ARG A 112 -4.95 1.48 -7.09
CA ARG A 112 -5.94 2.32 -6.41
C ARG A 112 -6.25 1.81 -4.99
N ARG A 113 -6.42 0.51 -4.82
CA ARG A 113 -6.63 -0.10 -3.49
C ARG A 113 -5.41 0.06 -2.60
N MET A 114 -4.20 -0.15 -3.10
CA MET A 114 -2.97 0.08 -2.36
C MET A 114 -2.88 1.53 -1.88
N VAL A 115 -3.16 2.50 -2.75
CA VAL A 115 -3.21 3.93 -2.39
C VAL A 115 -4.28 4.20 -1.32
N TRP A 116 -5.46 3.60 -1.46
CA TRP A 116 -6.54 3.71 -0.48
C TRP A 116 -6.16 3.19 0.90
N VAL A 117 -5.60 1.98 0.98
CA VAL A 117 -5.14 1.39 2.26
C VAL A 117 -4.04 2.24 2.87
N SER A 118 -3.06 2.67 2.07
CA SER A 118 -1.98 3.55 2.55
C SER A 118 -2.50 4.89 3.04
N LEU A 119 -3.50 5.49 2.36
CA LEU A 119 -4.14 6.72 2.82
C LEU A 119 -4.79 6.53 4.20
N MET A 120 -5.55 5.45 4.40
CA MET A 120 -6.17 5.17 5.71
C MET A 120 -5.12 5.08 6.81
N GLU A 121 -3.99 4.42 6.57
CA GLU A 121 -2.91 4.32 7.54
C GLU A 121 -2.20 5.68 7.76
N CYS A 122 -1.99 6.48 6.73
CA CYS A 122 -1.47 7.84 6.87
C CYS A 122 -2.40 8.71 7.71
N VAL A 123 -3.71 8.65 7.47
CA VAL A 123 -4.70 9.40 8.24
C VAL A 123 -4.71 8.95 9.70
N LYS A 124 -4.73 7.64 9.96
CA LYS A 124 -4.70 7.08 11.33
C LYS A 124 -3.46 7.53 12.11
N GLN A 125 -2.27 7.50 11.49
CA GLN A 125 -1.06 7.93 12.17
C GLN A 125 -1.08 9.44 12.49
N GLU A 126 -1.67 10.29 11.64
CA GLU A 126 -1.82 11.71 11.93
C GLU A 126 -2.84 11.96 13.04
N VAL A 127 -3.98 11.26 13.02
CA VAL A 127 -5.02 11.39 14.04
C VAL A 127 -4.51 11.00 15.43
N ARG A 128 -3.68 9.95 15.54
CA ARG A 128 -3.05 9.53 16.81
C ARG A 128 -2.16 10.62 17.44
N ARG A 129 -1.68 11.56 16.65
CA ARG A 129 -0.88 12.70 17.13
C ARG A 129 -1.69 13.86 17.67
N ILE A 130 -3.04 13.79 17.60
CA ILE A 130 -3.90 14.82 18.22
C ILE A 130 -3.67 14.80 19.72
N GLY A 131 -3.28 15.95 20.27
CA GLY A 131 -2.82 16.09 21.67
C GLY A 131 -1.31 16.28 21.80
N GLU A 132 -0.51 15.70 20.91
CA GLU A 132 0.94 15.94 20.84
C GLU A 132 1.27 17.17 19.97
N VAL A 133 0.49 17.36 18.89
CA VAL A 133 0.62 18.51 18.00
C VAL A 133 -0.73 19.23 17.85
N PRO A 134 -0.74 20.53 17.49
CA PRO A 134 -1.98 21.26 17.25
C PRO A 134 -2.88 20.57 16.22
N ARG A 135 -4.18 20.42 16.53
CA ARG A 135 -5.17 19.82 15.63
C ARG A 135 -5.15 20.46 14.22
N LYS A 136 -4.87 21.78 14.13
CA LYS A 136 -4.73 22.49 12.86
C LYS A 136 -3.62 21.91 11.97
N THR A 137 -2.51 21.47 12.58
CA THR A 137 -1.38 20.82 11.87
C THR A 137 -1.82 19.49 11.31
N VAL A 138 -2.46 18.64 12.13
CA VAL A 138 -3.01 17.34 11.70
C VAL A 138 -4.00 17.54 10.55
N LYS A 139 -4.94 18.46 10.70
CA LYS A 139 -5.94 18.79 9.68
C LYS A 139 -5.29 19.19 8.36
N LYS A 140 -4.32 20.11 8.37
CA LYS A 140 -3.60 20.53 7.17
C LYS A 140 -2.89 19.38 6.47
N GLN A 141 -2.30 18.47 7.25
CA GLN A 141 -1.62 17.30 6.70
C GLN A 141 -2.60 16.35 6.02
N ILE A 142 -3.74 16.05 6.64
CA ILE A 142 -4.79 15.21 6.05
C ILE A 142 -5.42 15.88 4.82
N GLU A 143 -5.63 17.20 4.82
CA GLU A 143 -6.06 17.96 3.64
C GLU A 143 -5.09 17.79 2.47
N SER A 144 -3.79 17.85 2.74
CA SER A 144 -2.75 17.64 1.72
C SER A 144 -2.82 16.23 1.13
N TYR A 145 -3.02 15.18 1.95
CA TYR A 145 -3.17 13.81 1.48
C TYR A 145 -4.42 13.63 0.60
N CYS A 146 -5.58 14.05 1.11
CA CYS A 146 -6.85 13.92 0.40
C CYS A 146 -6.92 14.77 -0.89
N GLY A 147 -6.17 15.87 -0.91
CA GLY A 147 -6.10 16.79 -2.05
C GLY A 147 -5.13 16.36 -3.15
N SER A 148 -4.28 15.33 -2.92
CA SER A 148 -3.32 14.88 -3.94
C SER A 148 -4.02 14.27 -5.15
N GLU A 149 -3.45 14.42 -6.33
CA GLU A 149 -3.99 13.86 -7.57
C GLU A 149 -4.00 12.32 -7.54
N LEU A 150 -3.00 11.72 -6.87
CA LEU A 150 -2.93 10.26 -6.70
C LEU A 150 -4.14 9.74 -5.92
N VAL A 151 -4.51 10.40 -4.81
CA VAL A 151 -5.67 10.00 -4.00
C VAL A 151 -6.97 10.26 -4.75
N LYS A 152 -7.11 11.40 -5.42
CA LYS A 152 -8.29 11.71 -6.23
C LYS A 152 -8.52 10.66 -7.33
N ASP A 153 -7.47 10.30 -8.09
CA ASP A 153 -7.57 9.22 -9.08
C ASP A 153 -7.98 7.90 -8.42
N ALA A 154 -7.31 7.53 -7.33
CA ALA A 154 -7.59 6.29 -6.64
C ALA A 154 -9.06 6.21 -6.18
N VAL A 155 -9.53 7.19 -5.38
CA VAL A 155 -10.87 7.14 -4.80
C VAL A 155 -11.98 7.28 -5.85
N ASN A 156 -11.76 7.99 -6.95
CA ASN A 156 -12.74 8.11 -8.02
C ASN A 156 -12.91 6.81 -8.82
N GLY A 157 -11.85 6.03 -8.94
CA GLY A 157 -11.88 4.75 -9.65
C GLY A 157 -12.28 3.55 -8.79
N LEU A 158 -12.42 3.71 -7.46
CA LEU A 158 -12.83 2.62 -6.58
C LEU A 158 -14.34 2.40 -6.62
N ASP A 159 -14.74 1.13 -6.71
CA ASP A 159 -16.14 0.72 -6.61
C ASP A 159 -16.56 0.67 -5.13
N ALA A 160 -17.44 1.60 -4.74
CA ALA A 160 -17.97 1.67 -3.38
C ALA A 160 -18.80 0.43 -2.99
N GLY A 161 -19.33 -0.33 -3.96
CA GLY A 161 -20.09 -1.55 -3.71
C GLY A 161 -19.26 -2.66 -3.08
N LYS A 162 -17.94 -2.64 -3.29
CA LYS A 162 -17.01 -3.63 -2.73
C LYS A 162 -16.58 -3.34 -1.28
N PHE A 163 -17.05 -2.25 -0.68
CA PHE A 163 -16.65 -1.83 0.66
C PHE A 163 -17.77 -2.00 1.69
N GLY A 164 -17.38 -2.30 2.93
CA GLY A 164 -18.29 -2.25 4.08
C GLY A 164 -18.76 -0.82 4.38
N THR A 165 -19.83 -0.70 5.17
CA THR A 165 -20.50 0.59 5.44
C THR A 165 -19.55 1.66 5.96
N ALA A 166 -18.69 1.34 6.92
CA ALA A 166 -17.71 2.29 7.48
C ALA A 166 -16.73 2.82 6.41
N GLN A 167 -16.20 1.91 5.58
CA GLN A 167 -15.28 2.28 4.50
C GLN A 167 -15.98 3.12 3.43
N ARG A 168 -17.26 2.86 3.13
CA ARG A 168 -18.05 3.68 2.20
C ARG A 168 -18.25 5.10 2.70
N ILE A 169 -18.53 5.26 4.00
CA ILE A 169 -18.67 6.58 4.63
C ILE A 169 -17.32 7.31 4.61
N PHE A 170 -16.24 6.62 4.91
CA PHE A 170 -14.89 7.20 4.83
C PHE A 170 -14.54 7.60 3.39
N LEU A 171 -14.83 6.75 2.41
CA LEU A 171 -14.64 7.05 0.98
C LEU A 171 -15.43 8.30 0.54
N TRP A 172 -16.70 8.42 0.98
CA TRP A 172 -17.51 9.61 0.74
C TRP A 172 -16.90 10.87 1.36
N ALA A 173 -16.37 10.77 2.56
CA ALA A 173 -15.72 11.89 3.23
C ALA A 173 -14.44 12.34 2.48
N VAL A 174 -13.61 11.38 2.03
CA VAL A 174 -12.39 11.66 1.26
C VAL A 174 -12.73 12.24 -0.11
N LYS A 175 -13.66 11.65 -0.87
CA LYS A 175 -14.12 12.19 -2.17
C LYS A 175 -14.65 13.61 -2.07
N GLY A 176 -15.36 13.91 -0.99
CA GLY A 176 -15.90 15.26 -0.73
C GLY A 176 -14.93 16.21 -0.07
N GLN A 177 -13.67 15.81 0.16
CA GLN A 177 -12.64 16.59 0.87
C GLN A 177 -13.14 17.11 2.23
N ARG A 178 -13.96 16.31 2.92
CA ARG A 178 -14.55 16.65 4.21
C ARG A 178 -13.60 16.28 5.34
N THR A 179 -12.51 17.01 5.51
CA THR A 179 -11.40 16.65 6.41
C THR A 179 -11.84 16.40 7.85
N GLU A 180 -12.79 17.17 8.37
CA GLU A 180 -13.29 16.93 9.75
C GLU A 180 -14.00 15.58 9.86
N ALA A 181 -14.77 15.17 8.85
CA ALA A 181 -15.38 13.84 8.82
C ALA A 181 -14.32 12.74 8.69
N VAL A 182 -13.28 12.95 7.85
CA VAL A 182 -12.15 12.02 7.72
C VAL A 182 -11.46 11.81 9.07
N ILE A 183 -11.19 12.88 9.81
CA ILE A 183 -10.59 12.82 11.16
C ILE A 183 -11.49 12.04 12.12
N LEU A 184 -12.79 12.33 12.16
CA LEU A 184 -13.74 11.67 13.06
C LEU A 184 -13.91 10.17 12.78
N LEU A 185 -13.83 9.76 11.51
CA LEU A 185 -14.00 8.38 11.09
C LEU A 185 -12.72 7.54 11.23
N ALA A 186 -11.57 8.16 11.49
CA ALA A 186 -10.28 7.49 11.65
C ALA A 186 -9.93 7.18 13.11
N TRP A 187 -10.77 7.61 14.05
CA TRP A 187 -10.65 7.27 15.50
C TRP A 187 -10.99 5.84 15.80
#